data_d3942eb9aed829db972aec4a226979ad
#
_entry.id   d3942eb9aed829db972aec4a226979ad
#
_cell.length_a   1.000
_cell.length_b   1.000
_cell.length_c   1.000
_cell.angle_alpha   90.00
_cell.angle_beta   90.00
_cell.angle_gamma   90.00
#
_symmetry.space_group_name_H-M   'P 1'
#
loop_
_entity.id
_entity.type
_entity.pdbx_description
1 polymer ?
#
loop_
_entity_poly.entity_id
_entity_poly.type
_entity_poly.pdbx_seq_one_letter_code
_entity_poly.pdbx_strand_id
1 'polypeptide(L)'
;MSRGGIQGFESERLSQILAARRLSQAQLAALVGVSPATVSKWRSGNQAPERETLERLAGVVNVTPEWFTRAPSAKVSLPLFRSNASAHVAARAMLEARMEWAQDVALALSEFVDYPTLNLPTRQFKEPDEITPDEIELAASECRDLWRIGRTAVPDLALAIEGAGVVLIREETGISQIEGLSAW
;
A
#
# COMPACT_ATOMS: atom_id res chain seq x y z
N MET A 1 -12.95 38.11 -2.94
CA MET A 1 -11.77 37.44 -3.50
C MET A 1 -11.85 35.98 -3.11
N SER A 2 -12.19 35.10 -4.04
CA SER A 2 -12.15 33.65 -3.78
C SER A 2 -10.68 33.30 -3.53
N ARG A 3 -10.34 32.90 -2.29
CA ARG A 3 -9.04 32.31 -1.96
C ARG A 3 -9.03 30.93 -2.61
N GLY A 4 -8.47 30.84 -3.81
CA GLY A 4 -8.30 29.59 -4.50
C GLY A 4 -7.27 28.74 -3.76
N GLY A 5 -7.66 27.51 -3.37
CA GLY A 5 -6.71 26.52 -2.85
C GLY A 5 -5.63 26.18 -3.88
N ILE A 6 -4.65 25.39 -3.47
CA ILE A 6 -3.53 24.97 -4.32
C ILE A 6 -4.04 24.20 -5.54
N GLN A 7 -3.54 24.54 -6.72
CA GLN A 7 -3.79 23.79 -7.95
C GLN A 7 -3.13 22.40 -7.87
N GLY A 8 -3.82 21.39 -8.40
CA GLY A 8 -3.29 20.02 -8.46
C GLY A 8 -3.37 19.27 -7.14
N PHE A 9 -4.14 19.73 -6.15
CA PHE A 9 -4.34 18.97 -4.92
C PHE A 9 -5.13 17.69 -5.19
N GLU A 10 -4.52 16.56 -4.85
CA GLU A 10 -5.08 15.22 -5.04
C GLU A 10 -5.84 14.77 -3.78
N SER A 11 -7.17 14.79 -3.84
CA SER A 11 -8.04 14.38 -2.73
C SER A 11 -7.87 12.90 -2.35
N GLU A 12 -7.45 12.06 -3.30
CA GLU A 12 -7.16 10.65 -3.07
C GLU A 12 -5.95 10.48 -2.15
N ARG A 13 -4.91 11.30 -2.29
CA ARG A 13 -3.75 11.32 -1.36
C ARG A 13 -4.20 11.61 0.07
N LEU A 14 -5.15 12.51 0.27
CA LEU A 14 -5.71 12.75 1.60
C LEU A 14 -6.46 11.52 2.13
N SER A 15 -7.18 10.81 1.29
CA SER A 15 -7.86 9.56 1.67
C SER A 15 -6.87 8.46 2.03
N GLN A 16 -5.78 8.31 1.28
CA GLN A 16 -4.67 7.40 1.59
C GLN A 16 -4.04 7.72 2.96
N ILE A 17 -3.74 9.00 3.24
CA ILE A 17 -3.17 9.42 4.53
C ILE A 17 -4.08 9.07 5.70
N LEU A 18 -5.37 9.39 5.59
CA LEU A 18 -6.33 9.06 6.64
C LEU A 18 -6.35 7.55 6.93
N ALA A 19 -6.39 6.73 5.89
CA ALA A 19 -6.35 5.27 6.03
C ALA A 19 -5.01 4.78 6.59
N ALA A 20 -3.89 5.15 5.98
CA ALA A 20 -2.55 4.68 6.33
C ALA A 20 -2.13 5.06 7.75
N ARG A 21 -2.57 6.20 8.27
CA ARG A 21 -2.30 6.69 9.62
C ARG A 21 -3.42 6.36 10.61
N ARG A 22 -4.52 5.74 10.15
CA ARG A 22 -5.72 5.44 10.95
C ARG A 22 -6.29 6.70 11.62
N LEU A 23 -6.26 7.82 10.91
CA LEU A 23 -6.81 9.09 11.38
C LEU A 23 -8.24 9.27 10.90
N SER A 24 -9.12 9.70 11.80
CA SER A 24 -10.42 10.23 11.40
C SER A 24 -10.29 11.66 10.87
N GLN A 25 -11.27 12.10 10.08
CA GLN A 25 -11.30 13.49 9.61
C GLN A 25 -11.32 14.50 10.76
N ALA A 26 -11.99 14.17 11.87
CA ALA A 26 -12.04 15.03 13.05
C ALA A 26 -10.67 15.15 13.75
N GLN A 27 -9.95 14.03 13.87
CA GLN A 27 -8.59 14.06 14.42
C GLN A 27 -7.63 14.86 13.53
N LEU A 28 -7.66 14.63 12.22
CA LEU A 28 -6.83 15.39 11.31
C LEU A 28 -7.17 16.89 11.35
N ALA A 29 -8.47 17.24 11.38
CA ALA A 29 -8.93 18.62 11.47
C ALA A 29 -8.39 19.32 12.73
N ALA A 30 -8.44 18.64 13.88
CA ALA A 30 -7.89 19.15 15.13
C ALA A 30 -6.37 19.37 15.06
N LEU A 31 -5.62 18.42 14.48
CA LEU A 31 -4.18 18.49 14.33
C LEU A 31 -3.74 19.64 13.38
N VAL A 32 -4.49 19.85 12.31
CA VAL A 32 -4.19 20.90 11.31
C VAL A 32 -4.74 22.28 11.71
N GLY A 33 -5.64 22.34 12.68
CA GLY A 33 -6.29 23.59 13.12
C GLY A 33 -7.39 24.09 12.17
N VAL A 34 -8.17 23.17 11.60
CA VAL A 34 -9.30 23.47 10.70
C VAL A 34 -10.59 22.77 11.16
N SER A 35 -11.73 23.07 10.55
CA SER A 35 -12.97 22.36 10.87
C SER A 35 -13.02 20.97 10.21
N PRO A 36 -13.71 19.98 10.81
CA PRO A 36 -13.97 18.69 10.15
C PRO A 36 -14.67 18.81 8.81
N ALA A 37 -15.55 19.81 8.67
CA ALA A 37 -16.22 20.11 7.41
C ALA A 37 -15.24 20.57 6.32
N THR A 38 -14.18 21.28 6.69
CA THR A 38 -13.10 21.67 5.76
C THR A 38 -12.35 20.45 5.25
N VAL A 39 -11.96 19.53 6.15
CA VAL A 39 -11.30 18.26 5.76
C VAL A 39 -12.22 17.43 4.86
N SER A 40 -13.51 17.38 5.15
CA SER A 40 -14.49 16.70 4.30
C SER A 40 -14.55 17.26 2.88
N LYS A 41 -14.50 18.61 2.73
CA LYS A 41 -14.47 19.27 1.42
C LYS A 41 -13.18 18.97 0.65
N TRP A 42 -12.02 18.91 1.34
CA TRP A 42 -10.76 18.52 0.72
C TRP A 42 -10.80 17.08 0.22
N ARG A 43 -11.33 16.16 1.06
CA ARG A 43 -11.45 14.75 0.72
C ARG A 43 -12.40 14.48 -0.45
N SER A 44 -13.47 15.28 -0.57
CA SER A 44 -14.41 15.18 -1.71
C SER A 44 -13.95 15.91 -2.97
N GLY A 45 -12.77 16.59 -2.94
CA GLY A 45 -12.27 17.39 -4.05
C GLY A 45 -13.04 18.72 -4.28
N ASN A 46 -14.01 19.06 -3.42
CA ASN A 46 -14.80 20.29 -3.55
C ASN A 46 -14.02 21.57 -3.17
N GLN A 47 -12.91 21.39 -2.46
CA GLN A 47 -12.01 22.47 -2.06
C GLN A 47 -10.60 21.92 -1.91
N ALA A 48 -9.60 22.72 -2.22
CA ALA A 48 -8.21 22.43 -1.90
C ALA A 48 -7.74 23.30 -0.72
N PRO A 49 -6.76 22.85 0.07
CA PRO A 49 -6.14 23.67 1.11
C PRO A 49 -5.37 24.84 0.50
N GLU A 50 -5.24 25.94 1.23
CA GLU A 50 -4.30 27.00 0.92
C GLU A 50 -2.87 26.54 1.25
N ARG A 51 -1.85 27.19 0.64
CA ARG A 51 -0.42 26.81 0.78
C ARG A 51 0.00 26.60 2.23
N GLU A 52 -0.22 27.59 3.08
CA GLU A 52 0.17 27.51 4.51
C GLU A 52 -0.53 26.34 5.23
N THR A 53 -1.79 26.09 4.91
CA THR A 53 -2.54 24.99 5.50
C THR A 53 -2.07 23.64 4.96
N LEU A 54 -1.67 23.55 3.68
CA LEU A 54 -1.07 22.34 3.11
C LEU A 54 0.28 22.04 3.75
N GLU A 55 1.11 23.04 4.01
CA GLU A 55 2.39 22.88 4.71
C GLU A 55 2.19 22.34 6.14
N ARG A 56 1.19 22.86 6.87
CA ARG A 56 0.82 22.31 8.19
C ARG A 56 0.29 20.88 8.10
N LEU A 57 -0.58 20.61 7.14
CA LEU A 57 -1.10 19.27 6.88
C LEU A 57 0.03 18.29 6.60
N ALA A 58 0.93 18.63 5.70
CA ALA A 58 2.08 17.83 5.33
C ALA A 58 3.00 17.56 6.53
N GLY A 59 3.29 18.58 7.33
CA GLY A 59 4.08 18.46 8.57
C GLY A 59 3.42 17.54 9.60
N VAL A 60 2.11 17.65 9.81
CA VAL A 60 1.36 16.81 10.75
C VAL A 60 1.39 15.34 10.38
N VAL A 61 1.30 15.02 9.09
CA VAL A 61 1.26 13.63 8.60
C VAL A 61 2.62 13.11 8.12
N ASN A 62 3.67 13.92 8.28
CA ASN A 62 5.05 13.60 7.95
C ASN A 62 5.26 13.16 6.49
N VAL A 63 4.83 14.02 5.57
CA VAL A 63 5.11 13.95 4.13
C VAL A 63 5.50 15.34 3.62
N THR A 64 5.98 15.45 2.37
CA THR A 64 6.20 16.76 1.76
C THR A 64 4.90 17.35 1.19
N PRO A 65 4.74 18.69 1.11
CA PRO A 65 3.56 19.30 0.47
C PRO A 65 3.34 18.82 -0.97
N GLU A 66 4.41 18.61 -1.72
CA GLU A 66 4.40 18.15 -3.12
C GLU A 66 3.80 16.74 -3.27
N TRP A 67 3.87 15.91 -2.22
CA TRP A 67 3.25 14.60 -2.22
C TRP A 67 1.73 14.68 -2.44
N PHE A 68 1.09 15.73 -1.91
CA PHE A 68 -0.35 15.97 -2.10
C PHE A 68 -0.73 16.48 -3.49
N THR A 69 0.23 16.89 -4.31
CA THR A 69 -0.01 17.36 -5.68
C THR A 69 0.44 16.35 -6.74
N ARG A 70 0.95 15.21 -6.31
CA ARG A 70 1.32 14.08 -7.19
C ARG A 70 0.18 13.07 -7.20
N ALA A 71 -0.38 12.79 -8.38
CA ALA A 71 -1.39 11.76 -8.52
C ALA A 71 -0.87 10.39 -7.98
N PRO A 72 -1.70 9.61 -7.28
CA PRO A 72 -1.35 8.23 -6.95
C PRO A 72 -1.08 7.41 -8.19
N SER A 73 -0.20 6.41 -8.07
CA SER A 73 -0.03 5.42 -9.14
C SER A 73 -1.33 4.65 -9.38
N ALA A 74 -1.52 4.16 -10.59
CA ALA A 74 -2.67 3.32 -10.90
C ALA A 74 -2.66 2.07 -10.01
N LYS A 75 -3.82 1.70 -9.48
CA LYS A 75 -3.95 0.47 -8.68
C LYS A 75 -3.67 -0.74 -9.56
N VAL A 76 -2.79 -1.62 -9.11
CA VAL A 76 -2.43 -2.84 -9.86
C VAL A 76 -3.55 -3.86 -9.80
N SER A 77 -3.93 -4.30 -8.62
CA SER A 77 -5.03 -5.24 -8.42
C SER A 77 -5.67 -5.04 -7.04
N LEU A 78 -6.76 -5.74 -6.79
CA LEU A 78 -7.29 -5.84 -5.43
C LEU A 78 -6.31 -6.66 -4.58
N PRO A 79 -5.93 -6.17 -3.39
CA PRO A 79 -5.04 -6.90 -2.51
C PRO A 79 -5.68 -8.19 -1.99
N LEU A 80 -4.90 -9.26 -1.96
CA LEU A 80 -5.25 -10.52 -1.34
C LEU A 80 -4.67 -10.54 0.08
N PHE A 81 -5.52 -10.76 1.07
CA PHE A 81 -5.14 -10.77 2.48
C PHE A 81 -4.98 -12.17 3.03
N ARG A 82 -3.86 -12.45 3.66
CA ARG A 82 -3.74 -13.55 4.60
C ARG A 82 -4.16 -13.05 5.99
N SER A 83 -5.41 -13.27 6.35
CA SER A 83 -5.99 -12.71 7.58
C SER A 83 -7.07 -13.61 8.16
N ASN A 84 -7.27 -13.50 9.49
CA ASN A 84 -8.42 -14.09 10.15
C ASN A 84 -9.73 -13.39 9.75
N ALA A 85 -10.86 -14.10 9.83
CA ALA A 85 -12.18 -13.55 9.49
C ALA A 85 -12.57 -12.30 10.33
N SER A 86 -11.98 -12.15 11.52
CA SER A 86 -12.21 -11.01 12.45
C SER A 86 -11.37 -9.77 12.10
N ALA A 87 -10.59 -9.76 11.03
CA ALA A 87 -9.79 -8.60 10.67
C ALA A 87 -10.66 -7.38 10.37
N HIS A 88 -10.46 -6.30 11.14
CA HIS A 88 -11.25 -5.08 11.01
C HIS A 88 -11.07 -4.38 9.67
N VAL A 89 -12.16 -3.85 9.12
CA VAL A 89 -12.16 -3.09 7.86
C VAL A 89 -11.11 -1.96 7.87
N ALA A 90 -10.98 -1.23 9.00
CA ALA A 90 -10.00 -0.16 9.15
C ALA A 90 -8.54 -0.66 9.09
N ALA A 91 -8.26 -1.89 9.55
CA ALA A 91 -6.94 -2.48 9.46
C ALA A 91 -6.58 -2.84 8.02
N ARG A 92 -7.54 -3.41 7.28
CA ARG A 92 -7.37 -3.70 5.84
C ARG A 92 -7.14 -2.42 5.04
N ALA A 93 -8.00 -1.40 5.24
CA ALA A 93 -7.85 -0.12 4.56
C ALA A 93 -6.50 0.57 4.84
N MET A 94 -5.97 0.44 6.07
CA MET A 94 -4.64 0.94 6.41
C MET A 94 -3.55 0.24 5.59
N LEU A 95 -3.59 -1.09 5.53
CA LEU A 95 -2.58 -1.88 4.82
C LEU A 95 -2.68 -1.71 3.31
N GLU A 96 -3.89 -1.58 2.76
CA GLU A 96 -4.11 -1.22 1.34
C GLU A 96 -3.44 0.10 1.00
N ALA A 97 -3.69 1.15 1.79
CA ALA A 97 -3.09 2.46 1.57
C ALA A 97 -1.55 2.44 1.69
N ARG A 98 -1.00 1.64 2.62
CA ARG A 98 0.45 1.48 2.76
C ARG A 98 1.07 0.67 1.61
N MET A 99 0.35 -0.32 1.11
CA MET A 99 0.76 -1.06 -0.09
C MET A 99 0.78 -0.14 -1.32
N GLU A 100 -0.21 0.74 -1.49
CA GLU A 100 -0.21 1.75 -2.56
C GLU A 100 1.02 2.68 -2.45
N TRP A 101 1.43 3.06 -1.24
CA TRP A 101 2.67 3.83 -1.05
C TRP A 101 3.92 3.03 -1.39
N ALA A 102 3.95 1.77 -1.01
CA ALA A 102 5.04 0.87 -1.36
C ALA A 102 5.19 0.72 -2.87
N GLN A 103 4.07 0.61 -3.57
CA GLN A 103 4.03 0.61 -5.04
C GLN A 103 4.56 1.92 -5.62
N ASP A 104 4.15 3.09 -5.09
CA ASP A 104 4.68 4.39 -5.53
C ASP A 104 6.21 4.45 -5.38
N VAL A 105 6.74 3.93 -4.27
CA VAL A 105 8.19 3.87 -4.01
C VAL A 105 8.89 2.91 -4.99
N ALA A 106 8.34 1.71 -5.20
CA ALA A 106 8.90 0.73 -6.13
C ALA A 106 8.94 1.27 -7.56
N LEU A 107 7.87 1.93 -8.01
CA LEU A 107 7.82 2.58 -9.32
C LEU A 107 8.82 3.73 -9.44
N ALA A 108 8.98 4.55 -8.41
CA ALA A 108 10.00 5.60 -8.42
C ALA A 108 11.42 5.03 -8.47
N LEU A 109 11.69 3.93 -7.77
CA LEU A 109 12.99 3.26 -7.80
C LEU A 109 13.27 2.59 -9.14
N SER A 110 12.25 2.12 -9.88
CA SER A 110 12.43 1.52 -11.21
C SER A 110 12.98 2.48 -12.26
N GLU A 111 12.97 3.79 -12.00
CA GLU A 111 13.66 4.78 -12.85
C GLU A 111 15.20 4.73 -12.71
N PHE A 112 15.71 4.11 -11.64
CA PHE A 112 17.13 4.09 -11.27
C PHE A 112 17.73 2.68 -11.23
N VAL A 113 16.89 1.65 -11.05
CA VAL A 113 17.31 0.26 -10.91
C VAL A 113 16.42 -0.66 -11.73
N ASP A 114 17.00 -1.71 -12.27
CA ASP A 114 16.28 -2.78 -12.95
C ASP A 114 15.87 -3.84 -11.91
N TYR A 115 14.58 -4.07 -11.75
CA TYR A 115 14.08 -5.18 -10.95
C TYR A 115 14.27 -6.51 -11.68
N PRO A 116 14.53 -7.62 -10.96
CA PRO A 116 14.52 -8.94 -11.57
C PRO A 116 13.17 -9.22 -12.24
N THR A 117 13.19 -9.93 -13.35
CA THR A 117 11.96 -10.37 -14.03
C THR A 117 11.20 -11.35 -13.13
N LEU A 118 9.88 -11.18 -13.05
CA LEU A 118 9.03 -12.06 -12.25
C LEU A 118 9.16 -13.52 -12.72
N ASN A 119 9.57 -14.38 -11.82
CA ASN A 119 9.83 -15.81 -12.04
C ASN A 119 9.12 -16.64 -10.96
N LEU A 120 7.79 -16.75 -11.11
CA LEU A 120 6.92 -17.53 -10.22
C LEU A 120 6.14 -18.55 -11.05
N PRO A 121 5.88 -19.77 -10.51
CA PRO A 121 4.95 -20.69 -11.15
C PRO A 121 3.54 -20.09 -11.11
N THR A 122 2.86 -20.14 -12.24
CA THR A 122 1.49 -19.64 -12.36
C THR A 122 0.49 -20.79 -12.31
N ARG A 123 -0.67 -20.53 -11.70
CA ARG A 123 -1.82 -21.43 -11.62
C ARG A 123 -3.07 -20.68 -12.02
N GLN A 124 -4.03 -21.41 -12.57
CA GLN A 124 -5.34 -20.83 -12.90
C GLN A 124 -6.40 -21.56 -12.08
N PHE A 125 -6.78 -20.97 -10.97
CA PHE A 125 -7.94 -21.38 -10.18
C PHE A 125 -9.03 -20.30 -10.32
N LYS A 126 -10.30 -20.74 -10.36
CA LYS A 126 -11.42 -19.80 -10.40
C LYS A 126 -11.74 -19.27 -9.01
N GLU A 127 -11.66 -20.16 -8.02
CA GLU A 127 -11.98 -19.85 -6.63
C GLU A 127 -10.85 -20.32 -5.71
N PRO A 128 -10.58 -19.59 -4.60
CA PRO A 128 -9.55 -19.98 -3.64
C PRO A 128 -9.74 -21.39 -3.04
N ASP A 129 -10.97 -21.85 -2.92
CA ASP A 129 -11.32 -23.15 -2.33
C ASP A 129 -10.94 -24.33 -3.25
N GLU A 130 -10.59 -24.07 -4.51
CA GLU A 130 -10.05 -25.08 -5.43
C GLU A 130 -8.59 -25.41 -5.13
N ILE A 131 -7.90 -24.56 -4.35
CA ILE A 131 -6.47 -24.71 -4.05
C ILE A 131 -6.31 -25.72 -2.91
N THR A 132 -5.86 -26.92 -3.26
CA THR A 132 -5.61 -27.97 -2.28
C THR A 132 -4.23 -27.82 -1.63
N PRO A 133 -4.00 -28.43 -0.43
CA PRO A 133 -2.67 -28.48 0.18
C PRO A 133 -1.61 -29.07 -0.76
N ASP A 134 -1.97 -30.11 -1.55
CA ASP A 134 -1.05 -30.74 -2.49
C ASP A 134 -0.63 -29.79 -3.62
N GLU A 135 -1.53 -28.93 -4.09
CA GLU A 135 -1.22 -27.88 -5.08
C GLU A 135 -0.25 -26.83 -4.50
N ILE A 136 -0.43 -26.49 -3.24
CA ILE A 136 0.49 -25.55 -2.54
C ILE A 136 1.89 -26.17 -2.43
N GLU A 137 2.00 -27.42 -2.01
CA GLU A 137 3.28 -28.15 -1.91
C GLU A 137 3.95 -28.32 -3.28
N LEU A 138 3.16 -28.60 -4.31
CA LEU A 138 3.64 -28.69 -5.68
C LEU A 138 4.21 -27.32 -6.15
N ALA A 139 3.46 -26.24 -5.95
CA ALA A 139 3.91 -24.88 -6.30
C ALA A 139 5.19 -24.49 -5.53
N ALA A 140 5.28 -24.82 -4.24
CA ALA A 140 6.48 -24.60 -3.45
C ALA A 140 7.68 -25.39 -3.98
N SER A 141 7.45 -26.63 -4.42
CA SER A 141 8.49 -27.48 -5.03
C SER A 141 8.96 -26.90 -6.37
N GLU A 142 8.04 -26.41 -7.20
CA GLU A 142 8.39 -25.75 -8.46
C GLU A 142 9.17 -24.47 -8.24
N CYS A 143 8.80 -23.64 -7.25
CA CYS A 143 9.60 -22.48 -6.87
C CYS A 143 11.05 -22.88 -6.53
N ARG A 144 11.23 -23.94 -5.76
CA ARG A 144 12.57 -24.43 -5.40
C ARG A 144 13.39 -24.86 -6.62
N ASP A 145 12.76 -25.49 -7.57
CA ASP A 145 13.42 -25.94 -8.82
C ASP A 145 13.74 -24.72 -9.72
N LEU A 146 12.79 -23.79 -9.91
CA LEU A 146 13.00 -22.57 -10.69
C LEU A 146 14.09 -21.67 -10.09
N TRP A 147 14.11 -21.51 -8.78
CA TRP A 147 15.08 -20.66 -8.09
C TRP A 147 16.39 -21.39 -7.74
N ARG A 148 16.49 -22.67 -8.03
CA ARG A 148 17.68 -23.51 -7.80
C ARG A 148 18.16 -23.51 -6.36
N ILE A 149 17.25 -23.42 -5.38
CA ILE A 149 17.58 -23.36 -3.95
C ILE A 149 17.61 -24.74 -3.26
N GLY A 150 17.42 -25.81 -4.03
CA GLY A 150 17.49 -27.18 -3.51
C GLY A 150 16.36 -27.56 -2.57
N ARG A 151 16.50 -28.73 -1.91
CA ARG A 151 15.45 -29.31 -1.04
C ARG A 151 15.75 -29.13 0.46
N THR A 152 16.86 -28.50 0.81
CA THR A 152 17.23 -28.23 2.20
C THR A 152 16.54 -26.96 2.73
N ALA A 153 16.80 -26.58 3.98
CA ALA A 153 16.33 -25.30 4.52
C ALA A 153 16.81 -24.14 3.65
N VAL A 154 15.92 -23.17 3.43
CA VAL A 154 16.25 -21.95 2.68
C VAL A 154 16.96 -20.98 3.63
N PRO A 155 18.23 -20.62 3.38
CA PRO A 155 18.98 -19.74 4.29
C PRO A 155 18.37 -18.35 4.41
N ASP A 156 17.92 -17.79 3.29
CA ASP A 156 17.29 -16.48 3.20
C ASP A 156 16.13 -16.53 2.19
N LEU A 157 14.92 -16.67 2.72
CA LEU A 157 13.71 -16.73 1.90
C LEU A 157 13.37 -15.38 1.30
N ALA A 158 13.65 -14.27 2.01
CA ALA A 158 13.38 -12.93 1.51
C ALA A 158 14.20 -12.67 0.25
N LEU A 159 15.51 -12.91 0.31
CA LEU A 159 16.41 -12.76 -0.83
C LEU A 159 16.00 -13.66 -2.01
N ALA A 160 15.55 -14.89 -1.75
CA ALA A 160 15.08 -15.80 -2.80
C ALA A 160 13.82 -15.26 -3.51
N ILE A 161 12.87 -14.71 -2.76
CA ILE A 161 11.62 -14.11 -3.28
C ILE A 161 11.93 -12.83 -4.06
N GLU A 162 12.79 -11.97 -3.55
CA GLU A 162 13.22 -10.75 -4.24
C GLU A 162 14.00 -11.06 -5.51
N GLY A 163 14.86 -12.07 -5.50
CA GLY A 163 15.55 -12.59 -6.69
C GLY A 163 14.60 -13.16 -7.75
N ALA A 164 13.40 -13.58 -7.36
CA ALA A 164 12.33 -13.98 -8.25
C ALA A 164 11.46 -12.83 -8.77
N GLY A 165 11.84 -11.57 -8.53
CA GLY A 165 11.18 -10.38 -9.06
C GLY A 165 10.00 -9.87 -8.22
N VAL A 166 9.86 -10.32 -6.97
CA VAL A 166 8.82 -9.84 -6.05
C VAL A 166 9.37 -8.71 -5.19
N VAL A 167 8.67 -7.61 -5.09
CA VAL A 167 8.98 -6.55 -4.13
C VAL A 167 8.44 -6.96 -2.76
N LEU A 168 9.34 -7.24 -1.83
CA LEU A 168 8.99 -7.69 -0.48
C LEU A 168 9.12 -6.54 0.52
N ILE A 169 8.05 -6.32 1.31
CA ILE A 169 8.05 -5.30 2.36
C ILE A 169 7.68 -5.93 3.68
N ARG A 170 8.48 -5.67 4.70
CA ARG A 170 8.23 -6.10 6.06
C ARG A 170 7.90 -4.90 6.93
N GLU A 171 6.78 -4.99 7.64
CA GLU A 171 6.32 -3.93 8.53
C GLU A 171 5.76 -4.51 9.84
N GLU A 172 6.07 -3.85 10.96
CA GLU A 172 5.45 -4.13 12.25
C GLU A 172 4.22 -3.23 12.42
N THR A 173 3.03 -3.79 12.21
CA THR A 173 1.78 -3.02 12.22
C THR A 173 1.07 -3.00 13.56
N GLY A 174 1.42 -3.91 14.48
CA GLY A 174 0.68 -4.18 15.71
C GLY A 174 -0.68 -4.84 15.48
N ILE A 175 -0.98 -5.32 14.28
CA ILE A 175 -2.25 -5.97 13.91
C ILE A 175 -2.00 -7.47 13.78
N SER A 176 -2.36 -8.23 14.83
CA SER A 176 -2.16 -9.68 14.87
C SER A 176 -3.11 -10.49 13.98
N GLN A 177 -4.21 -9.88 13.51
CA GLN A 177 -5.22 -10.56 12.69
C GLN A 177 -4.87 -10.61 11.19
N ILE A 178 -3.87 -9.85 10.75
CA ILE A 178 -3.40 -9.82 9.35
C ILE A 178 -1.92 -10.17 9.35
N GLU A 179 -1.59 -11.29 8.73
CA GLU A 179 -0.22 -11.81 8.64
C GLU A 179 0.50 -11.30 7.39
N GLY A 180 -0.25 -10.96 6.36
CA GLY A 180 0.30 -10.46 5.12
C GLY A 180 -0.76 -10.05 4.12
N LEU A 181 -0.32 -9.39 3.07
CA LEU A 181 -1.09 -9.10 1.88
C LEU A 181 -0.21 -9.15 0.64
N SER A 182 -0.81 -9.43 -0.50
CA SER A 182 -0.15 -9.41 -1.80
C SER A 182 -1.02 -8.73 -2.85
N ALA A 183 -0.38 -8.18 -3.88
CA ALA A 183 -1.01 -7.61 -5.07
C ALA A 183 -0.12 -7.87 -6.30
N TRP A 184 -0.73 -7.81 -7.49
CA TRP A 184 -0.09 -8.07 -8.79
C TRP A 184 -0.13 -6.81 -9.65
#